data_9ae98a81d06548f4215f69926480fd0d
#
_entry.id   9ae98a81d06548f4215f69926480fd0d
#
_cell.length_a   1.000
_cell.length_b   1.000
_cell.length_c   1.000
_cell.angle_alpha   90.00
_cell.angle_beta   90.00
_cell.angle_gamma   90.00
#
_symmetry.space_group_name_H-M   'P 1'
#
loop_
_entity.id
_entity.type
_entity.pdbx_description
1 polymer ?
#
loop_
_entity_poly.entity_id
_entity_poly.type
_entity_poly.pdbx_seq_one_letter_code
_entity_poly.pdbx_strand_id
1 'polypeptide(L)'
;MDVLNETLITLCWELYEQGIAKSHIAGRLGKHRETIHIWIKGIQEYGLLNFLDRYRQAKKGERKRRQVNPIIKRWVWEIREREYACCGQKIQYFLQWEKEVHLSVPKIYEILAEKYVIRSKWQKNKQRGPIPTAIEPRQVIQMDTIDFGELFAFTAIDIFSKEVDILLAPALTSEYGSKFLHQSMRRRFGGHVNLLQTDGGPEFKAEFKSKLPLFCSRHRVARPYRKNEQSYIESFNRTVRKECLGWQNYRLKDLPECQRMVELFLERYHYHRPHMGLIMKTPLRKGEECRISTEN
;
A
#
# COMPACT_ATOMS: atom_id res chain seq x y z
N MET A 1 -20.09 5.33 -28.44
CA MET A 1 -21.29 5.38 -27.56
C MET A 1 -22.23 6.57 -27.84
N ASP A 2 -21.80 7.61 -28.55
CA ASP A 2 -22.64 8.80 -28.80
C ASP A 2 -23.68 8.59 -29.92
N VAL A 3 -23.33 7.86 -30.96
CA VAL A 3 -24.23 7.55 -32.10
C VAL A 3 -25.54 6.87 -31.65
N LEU A 4 -25.46 5.97 -30.67
CA LEU A 4 -26.64 5.25 -30.15
C LEU A 4 -27.67 6.20 -29.52
N ASN A 5 -27.23 7.20 -28.77
CA ASN A 5 -28.15 8.16 -28.11
C ASN A 5 -28.75 9.14 -29.12
N GLU A 6 -28.04 9.58 -30.14
CA GLU A 6 -28.56 10.44 -31.20
C GLU A 6 -29.62 9.70 -32.01
N THR A 7 -29.38 8.45 -32.36
CA THR A 7 -30.38 7.60 -33.01
C THR A 7 -31.64 7.46 -32.15
N LEU A 8 -31.49 7.26 -30.84
CA LEU A 8 -32.64 7.16 -29.93
C LEU A 8 -33.41 8.49 -29.79
N ILE A 9 -32.74 9.64 -29.85
CA ILE A 9 -33.39 10.96 -29.84
C ILE A 9 -34.19 11.18 -31.12
N THR A 10 -33.61 10.83 -32.26
CA THR A 10 -34.31 10.94 -33.58
C THR A 10 -35.54 10.04 -33.60
N LEU A 11 -35.38 8.77 -33.22
CA LEU A 11 -36.48 7.80 -33.13
C LEU A 11 -37.56 8.24 -32.13
N CYS A 12 -37.16 8.84 -30.99
CA CYS A 12 -38.11 9.44 -30.04
C CYS A 12 -38.97 10.49 -30.68
N TRP A 13 -38.36 11.34 -31.50
CA TRP A 13 -39.09 12.42 -32.20
C TRP A 13 -40.05 11.86 -33.25
N GLU A 14 -39.60 10.93 -34.09
CA GLU A 14 -40.45 10.26 -35.10
C GLU A 14 -41.67 9.56 -34.46
N LEU A 15 -41.47 8.84 -33.36
CA LEU A 15 -42.57 8.19 -32.64
C LEU A 15 -43.55 9.22 -32.04
N TYR A 16 -43.06 10.37 -31.60
CA TYR A 16 -43.90 11.43 -31.09
C TYR A 16 -44.73 12.10 -32.20
N GLU A 17 -44.15 12.36 -33.38
CA GLU A 17 -44.86 12.87 -34.55
C GLU A 17 -45.97 11.93 -35.07
N GLN A 18 -45.80 10.62 -34.85
CA GLN A 18 -46.82 9.57 -35.09
C GLN A 18 -47.94 9.57 -34.05
N GLY A 19 -47.91 10.49 -33.05
CA GLY A 19 -48.94 10.59 -32.03
C GLY A 19 -48.81 9.59 -30.88
N ILE A 20 -47.67 8.86 -30.75
CA ILE A 20 -47.47 7.88 -29.68
C ILE A 20 -47.29 8.59 -28.35
N ALA A 21 -47.96 8.14 -27.31
CA ALA A 21 -47.87 8.71 -25.97
C ALA A 21 -46.44 8.57 -25.37
N LYS A 22 -45.95 9.61 -24.67
CA LYS A 22 -44.61 9.69 -24.09
C LYS A 22 -44.24 8.48 -23.18
N SER A 23 -45.23 7.91 -22.48
CA SER A 23 -45.05 6.72 -21.67
C SER A 23 -44.72 5.47 -22.51
N HIS A 24 -45.39 5.31 -23.65
CA HIS A 24 -45.15 4.20 -24.57
C HIS A 24 -43.80 4.36 -25.29
N ILE A 25 -43.46 5.59 -25.67
CA ILE A 25 -42.12 5.91 -26.25
C ILE A 25 -41.01 5.52 -25.23
N ALA A 26 -41.19 5.91 -23.97
CA ALA A 26 -40.25 5.56 -22.88
C ALA A 26 -40.03 4.06 -22.75
N GLY A 27 -41.12 3.29 -22.75
CA GLY A 27 -41.06 1.82 -22.72
C GLY A 27 -40.36 1.22 -23.95
N ARG A 28 -40.67 1.69 -25.17
CA ARG A 28 -40.04 1.20 -26.41
C ARG A 28 -38.56 1.51 -26.50
N LEU A 29 -38.12 2.68 -26.02
CA LEU A 29 -36.72 3.11 -26.08
C LEU A 29 -35.91 2.72 -24.86
N GLY A 30 -36.50 2.08 -23.85
CA GLY A 30 -35.83 1.72 -22.60
C GLY A 30 -35.30 2.95 -21.83
N LYS A 31 -36.01 4.09 -21.88
CA LYS A 31 -35.62 5.34 -21.21
C LYS A 31 -36.65 5.77 -20.21
N HIS A 32 -36.24 6.53 -19.20
CA HIS A 32 -37.16 7.11 -18.23
C HIS A 32 -38.08 8.14 -18.90
N ARG A 33 -39.38 8.20 -18.53
CA ARG A 33 -40.39 9.11 -19.11
C ARG A 33 -39.95 10.58 -19.06
N GLU A 34 -39.26 10.98 -18.00
CA GLU A 34 -38.70 12.33 -17.85
C GLU A 34 -37.66 12.64 -18.93
N THR A 35 -36.81 11.69 -19.28
CA THR A 35 -35.84 11.86 -20.38
C THR A 35 -36.54 12.09 -21.72
N ILE A 36 -37.60 11.35 -22.01
CA ILE A 36 -38.40 11.52 -23.21
C ILE A 36 -39.07 12.89 -23.22
N HIS A 37 -39.59 13.33 -22.08
CA HIS A 37 -40.19 14.66 -21.95
C HIS A 37 -39.19 15.78 -22.25
N ILE A 38 -37.99 15.70 -21.67
CA ILE A 38 -36.90 16.66 -21.91
C ILE A 38 -36.49 16.69 -23.38
N TRP A 39 -36.35 15.54 -24.02
CA TRP A 39 -36.00 15.46 -25.44
C TRP A 39 -37.07 16.12 -26.32
N ILE A 40 -38.33 15.72 -26.16
CA ILE A 40 -39.44 16.24 -26.96
C ILE A 40 -39.58 17.75 -26.76
N LYS A 41 -39.55 18.25 -25.51
CA LYS A 41 -39.61 19.67 -25.21
C LYS A 41 -38.46 20.45 -25.86
N GLY A 42 -37.22 19.93 -25.75
CA GLY A 42 -36.06 20.57 -26.35
C GLY A 42 -36.12 20.57 -27.91
N ILE A 43 -36.64 19.51 -28.51
CA ILE A 43 -36.81 19.45 -29.97
C ILE A 43 -37.93 20.43 -30.44
N GLN A 44 -39.02 20.54 -29.69
CA GLN A 44 -40.07 21.51 -29.96
C GLN A 44 -39.57 22.96 -29.89
N GLU A 45 -38.65 23.25 -28.95
CA GLU A 45 -38.10 24.58 -28.74
C GLU A 45 -37.05 24.98 -29.79
N TYR A 46 -36.16 24.05 -30.16
CA TYR A 46 -34.95 24.34 -30.96
C TYR A 46 -34.96 23.68 -32.37
N GLY A 47 -35.88 22.76 -32.63
CA GLY A 47 -35.82 21.86 -33.77
C GLY A 47 -34.86 20.70 -33.57
N LEU A 48 -35.10 19.59 -34.29
CA LEU A 48 -34.34 18.33 -34.11
C LEU A 48 -32.83 18.51 -34.32
N LEU A 49 -32.41 19.14 -35.42
CA LEU A 49 -30.99 19.31 -35.74
C LEU A 49 -30.24 20.18 -34.70
N ASN A 50 -30.82 21.31 -34.35
CA ASN A 50 -30.23 22.21 -33.35
C ASN A 50 -30.22 21.59 -31.97
N PHE A 51 -31.21 20.78 -31.60
CA PHE A 51 -31.24 20.05 -30.37
C PHE A 51 -30.14 18.99 -30.34
N LEU A 52 -29.92 18.22 -31.40
CA LEU A 52 -28.83 17.26 -31.49
C LEU A 52 -27.46 17.93 -31.38
N ASP A 53 -27.23 19.07 -32.01
CA ASP A 53 -25.99 19.81 -31.91
C ASP A 53 -25.74 20.33 -30.48
N ARG A 54 -26.77 20.91 -29.83
CA ARG A 54 -26.68 21.28 -28.42
C ARG A 54 -26.41 20.10 -27.50
N TYR A 55 -27.04 18.96 -27.76
CA TYR A 55 -26.83 17.72 -27.00
C TYR A 55 -25.37 17.20 -27.12
N ARG A 56 -24.78 17.31 -28.33
CA ARG A 56 -23.36 17.01 -28.57
C ARG A 56 -22.43 17.98 -27.82
N GLN A 57 -22.74 19.28 -27.89
CA GLN A 57 -21.94 20.32 -27.23
C GLN A 57 -22.03 20.22 -25.70
N ALA A 58 -23.19 19.96 -25.13
CA ALA A 58 -23.40 19.81 -23.70
C ALA A 58 -22.58 18.64 -23.13
N LYS A 59 -22.37 17.59 -23.92
CA LYS A 59 -21.51 16.45 -23.52
C LYS A 59 -20.00 16.74 -23.62
N LYS A 60 -19.60 17.71 -24.45
CA LYS A 60 -18.21 18.13 -24.61
C LYS A 60 -17.74 19.10 -23.53
N GLY A 61 -18.66 19.61 -22.70
CA GLY A 61 -18.32 20.52 -21.62
C GLY A 61 -17.33 19.91 -20.65
N GLU A 62 -16.17 20.55 -20.47
CA GLU A 62 -15.22 20.17 -19.43
C GLU A 62 -15.92 20.25 -18.07
N ARG A 63 -16.03 19.10 -17.39
CA ARG A 63 -16.45 19.09 -15.98
C ARG A 63 -15.42 19.92 -15.22
N LYS A 64 -15.79 21.11 -14.74
CA LYS A 64 -14.93 21.89 -13.85
C LYS A 64 -14.51 21.00 -12.69
N ARG A 65 -13.24 20.59 -12.66
CA ARG A 65 -12.69 19.77 -11.58
C ARG A 65 -12.90 20.56 -10.28
N ARG A 66 -13.52 19.93 -9.29
CA ARG A 66 -13.64 20.55 -7.96
C ARG A 66 -12.25 20.91 -7.47
N GLN A 67 -12.01 22.19 -7.28
CA GLN A 67 -10.77 22.67 -6.69
C GLN A 67 -10.73 22.26 -5.22
N VAL A 68 -9.62 21.67 -4.82
CA VAL A 68 -9.37 21.31 -3.41
C VAL A 68 -8.88 22.56 -2.69
N ASN A 69 -9.37 22.79 -1.47
CA ASN A 69 -8.91 23.88 -0.62
C ASN A 69 -7.38 23.90 -0.51
N PRO A 70 -6.71 25.03 -0.73
CA PRO A 70 -5.26 25.15 -0.64
C PRO A 70 -4.67 24.64 0.69
N ILE A 71 -5.39 24.81 1.79
CA ILE A 71 -4.99 24.29 3.10
C ILE A 71 -4.88 22.75 3.07
N ILE A 72 -5.86 22.06 2.46
CA ILE A 72 -5.83 20.59 2.36
C ILE A 72 -4.66 20.14 1.47
N LYS A 73 -4.35 20.85 0.39
CA LYS A 73 -3.17 20.58 -0.45
C LYS A 73 -1.89 20.66 0.36
N ARG A 74 -1.76 21.71 1.17
CA ARG A 74 -0.61 21.90 2.06
C ARG A 74 -0.47 20.72 3.04
N TRP A 75 -1.53 20.29 3.69
CA TRP A 75 -1.51 19.11 4.57
C TRP A 75 -1.09 17.83 3.85
N VAL A 76 -1.54 17.62 2.61
CA VAL A 76 -1.10 16.48 1.79
C VAL A 76 0.42 16.48 1.59
N TRP A 77 1.01 17.63 1.31
CA TRP A 77 2.45 17.78 1.12
C TRP A 77 3.21 17.61 2.45
N GLU A 78 2.76 18.24 3.51
CA GLU A 78 3.35 18.12 4.87
C GLU A 78 3.36 16.66 5.34
N ILE A 79 2.27 15.94 5.21
CA ILE A 79 2.20 14.51 5.55
C ILE A 79 3.15 13.70 4.65
N ARG A 80 3.19 14.00 3.35
CA ARG A 80 4.10 13.32 2.43
C ARG A 80 5.57 13.46 2.82
N GLU A 81 5.97 14.64 3.26
CA GLU A 81 7.33 14.96 3.67
C GLU A 81 7.66 14.34 5.03
N ARG A 82 6.82 14.55 6.03
CA ARG A 82 6.97 13.99 7.37
C ARG A 82 7.02 12.46 7.38
N GLU A 83 6.22 11.81 6.57
CA GLU A 83 6.06 10.36 6.54
C GLU A 83 6.90 9.67 5.45
N TYR A 84 8.11 10.17 5.21
CA TYR A 84 9.12 9.55 4.33
C TYR A 84 8.60 9.23 2.93
N ALA A 85 7.98 10.19 2.27
CA ALA A 85 7.38 10.03 0.96
C ALA A 85 6.37 8.85 0.88
N CYS A 86 5.49 8.72 1.86
CA CYS A 86 4.50 7.65 1.96
C CYS A 86 3.50 7.65 0.79
N CYS A 87 2.79 6.55 0.57
CA CYS A 87 1.80 6.42 -0.51
C CYS A 87 0.49 7.15 -0.21
N GLY A 88 -0.33 7.37 -1.26
CA GLY A 88 -1.59 8.10 -1.14
C GLY A 88 -2.58 7.51 -0.13
N GLN A 89 -2.61 6.17 0.04
CA GLN A 89 -3.45 5.51 1.04
C GLN A 89 -3.05 5.88 2.47
N LYS A 90 -1.74 5.97 2.75
CA LYS A 90 -1.26 6.41 4.07
C LYS A 90 -1.54 7.90 4.31
N ILE A 91 -1.40 8.73 3.28
CA ILE A 91 -1.77 10.15 3.36
C ILE A 91 -3.26 10.29 3.66
N GLN A 92 -4.14 9.52 2.99
CA GLN A 92 -5.57 9.50 3.26
C GLN A 92 -5.86 9.13 4.73
N TYR A 93 -5.18 8.10 5.25
CA TYR A 93 -5.30 7.69 6.65
C TYR A 93 -4.94 8.81 7.61
N PHE A 94 -3.78 9.47 7.42
CA PHE A 94 -3.35 10.58 8.28
C PHE A 94 -4.25 11.81 8.16
N LEU A 95 -4.72 12.16 6.96
CA LEU A 95 -5.69 13.25 6.77
C LEU A 95 -6.99 12.99 7.54
N GLN A 96 -7.50 11.77 7.49
CA GLN A 96 -8.70 11.39 8.24
C GLN A 96 -8.47 11.40 9.75
N TRP A 97 -7.32 10.87 10.19
CA TRP A 97 -7.01 10.74 11.61
C TRP A 97 -6.64 12.08 12.29
N GLU A 98 -5.82 12.90 11.63
CA GLU A 98 -5.27 14.13 12.24
C GLU A 98 -6.10 15.37 11.94
N LYS A 99 -6.84 15.40 10.85
CA LYS A 99 -7.53 16.59 10.32
C LYS A 99 -9.03 16.36 10.07
N GLU A 100 -9.52 15.17 10.32
CA GLU A 100 -10.91 14.76 10.04
C GLU A 100 -11.34 15.03 8.58
N VAL A 101 -10.38 15.04 7.64
CA VAL A 101 -10.61 15.32 6.23
C VAL A 101 -10.54 14.03 5.42
N HIS A 102 -11.63 13.73 4.72
CA HIS A 102 -11.68 12.63 3.76
C HIS A 102 -11.39 13.12 2.35
N LEU A 103 -10.30 12.62 1.74
CA LEU A 103 -9.94 12.89 0.36
C LEU A 103 -9.63 11.56 -0.36
N SER A 104 -10.16 11.39 -1.57
CA SER A 104 -9.93 10.15 -2.32
C SER A 104 -8.46 10.00 -2.74
N VAL A 105 -7.96 8.76 -2.77
CA VAL A 105 -6.56 8.46 -3.15
C VAL A 105 -6.18 9.01 -4.54
N PRO A 106 -7.02 8.90 -5.60
CA PRO A 106 -6.73 9.54 -6.89
C PRO A 106 -6.51 11.04 -6.75
N LYS A 107 -7.35 11.72 -5.94
CA LYS A 107 -7.23 13.17 -5.73
C LYS A 107 -5.97 13.57 -4.97
N ILE A 108 -5.55 12.75 -4.02
CA ILE A 108 -4.25 12.91 -3.34
C ILE A 108 -3.10 12.83 -4.36
N TYR A 109 -3.12 11.87 -5.29
CA TYR A 109 -2.08 11.77 -6.31
C TYR A 109 -2.10 12.93 -7.32
N GLU A 110 -3.27 13.51 -7.64
CA GLU A 110 -3.34 14.75 -8.42
C GLU A 110 -2.60 15.90 -7.71
N ILE A 111 -2.86 16.08 -6.41
CA ILE A 111 -2.19 17.11 -5.59
C ILE A 111 -0.68 16.85 -5.49
N LEU A 112 -0.28 15.60 -5.29
CA LEU A 112 1.13 15.23 -5.24
C LEU A 112 1.84 15.51 -6.56
N ALA A 113 1.17 15.30 -7.69
CA ALA A 113 1.73 15.55 -9.01
C ALA A 113 1.99 17.04 -9.29
N GLU A 114 1.37 17.96 -8.55
CA GLU A 114 1.65 19.39 -8.63
C GLU A 114 3.06 19.75 -8.12
N LYS A 115 3.62 18.97 -7.20
CA LYS A 115 4.92 19.24 -6.55
C LYS A 115 5.98 18.17 -6.81
N TYR A 116 5.59 16.92 -7.04
CA TYR A 116 6.49 15.77 -7.11
C TYR A 116 6.34 15.00 -8.42
N VAL A 117 7.43 14.45 -8.92
CA VAL A 117 7.38 13.48 -10.02
C VAL A 117 6.85 12.15 -9.49
N ILE A 118 5.61 11.83 -9.81
CA ILE A 118 4.98 10.58 -9.44
C ILE A 118 5.28 9.54 -10.51
N ARG A 119 6.18 8.60 -10.20
CA ARG A 119 6.48 7.48 -11.11
C ARG A 119 5.30 6.53 -11.16
N SER A 120 4.84 6.19 -12.37
CA SER A 120 3.85 5.13 -12.57
C SER A 120 4.38 3.79 -12.02
N LYS A 121 3.48 2.95 -11.52
CA LYS A 121 3.86 1.58 -11.17
C LYS A 121 4.33 0.86 -12.43
N TRP A 122 5.61 0.50 -12.48
CA TRP A 122 6.13 -0.38 -13.52
C TRP A 122 5.35 -1.70 -13.49
N GLN A 123 4.85 -2.13 -14.62
CA GLN A 123 4.33 -3.48 -14.77
C GLN A 123 5.53 -4.44 -14.70
N LYS A 124 5.82 -4.91 -13.49
CA LYS A 124 6.87 -5.92 -13.29
C LYS A 124 6.38 -7.25 -13.83
N ASN A 125 7.28 -7.95 -14.51
CA ASN A 125 7.06 -9.28 -15.05
C ASN A 125 6.42 -10.20 -14.00
N LYS A 126 5.25 -10.78 -14.30
CA LYS A 126 4.30 -11.31 -13.33
C LYS A 126 4.50 -12.76 -12.93
N GLN A 127 5.56 -13.42 -13.37
CA GLN A 127 5.85 -14.78 -12.89
C GLN A 127 6.43 -14.73 -11.47
N ARG A 128 5.51 -14.73 -10.52
CA ARG A 128 5.84 -14.77 -9.09
C ARG A 128 5.51 -16.14 -8.55
N GLY A 129 6.48 -16.77 -7.89
CA GLY A 129 6.24 -17.97 -7.08
C GLY A 129 5.28 -17.68 -5.90
N PRO A 130 4.82 -18.70 -5.18
CA PRO A 130 3.95 -18.52 -4.04
C PRO A 130 4.61 -17.64 -2.97
N ILE A 131 3.82 -16.71 -2.41
CA ILE A 131 4.23 -15.86 -1.31
C ILE A 131 4.01 -16.66 -0.02
N PRO A 132 4.95 -16.68 0.95
CA PRO A 132 4.72 -17.29 2.25
C PRO A 132 3.49 -16.67 2.93
N THR A 133 2.68 -17.52 3.55
CA THR A 133 1.48 -17.10 4.30
C THR A 133 1.58 -17.56 5.75
N ALA A 134 1.03 -16.77 6.65
CA ALA A 134 0.85 -17.10 8.05
C ALA A 134 -0.55 -16.66 8.48
N ILE A 135 -1.18 -17.41 9.36
CA ILE A 135 -2.53 -17.15 9.87
C ILE A 135 -2.52 -16.66 11.32
N GLU A 136 -1.37 -16.78 11.99
CA GLU A 136 -1.18 -16.36 13.38
C GLU A 136 0.23 -15.77 13.60
N PRO A 137 0.45 -15.00 14.67
CA PRO A 137 1.77 -14.50 15.02
C PRO A 137 2.76 -15.62 15.28
N ARG A 138 4.05 -15.38 14.96
CA ARG A 138 5.17 -16.31 15.21
C ARG A 138 5.12 -17.62 14.42
N GLN A 139 4.17 -17.74 13.49
CA GLN A 139 4.10 -18.89 12.61
C GLN A 139 5.24 -18.91 11.60
N VAL A 140 5.58 -17.77 11.01
CA VAL A 140 6.70 -17.65 10.07
C VAL A 140 7.46 -16.35 10.31
N ILE A 141 8.73 -16.48 10.68
CA ILE A 141 9.68 -15.37 10.78
C ILE A 141 10.64 -15.46 9.60
N GLN A 142 10.89 -14.34 8.94
CA GLN A 142 11.94 -14.22 7.93
C GLN A 142 13.09 -13.40 8.49
N MET A 143 14.32 -13.86 8.25
CA MET A 143 15.55 -13.16 8.60
C MET A 143 16.42 -12.96 7.37
N ASP A 144 17.11 -11.81 7.32
CA ASP A 144 17.97 -11.39 6.23
C ASP A 144 19.00 -10.38 6.75
N THR A 145 19.93 -9.97 5.91
CA THR A 145 20.93 -8.97 6.23
C THR A 145 20.94 -7.83 5.22
N ILE A 146 21.38 -6.66 5.66
CA ILE A 146 21.60 -5.48 4.80
C ILE A 146 23.04 -5.05 4.97
N ASP A 147 23.74 -4.93 3.85
CA ASP A 147 25.08 -4.38 3.81
C ASP A 147 25.03 -2.86 3.75
N PHE A 148 25.73 -2.19 4.67
CA PHE A 148 25.95 -0.76 4.75
C PHE A 148 27.46 -0.39 4.77
N GLY A 149 28.31 -1.20 4.16
CA GLY A 149 29.76 -1.00 4.09
C GLY A 149 30.49 -1.66 5.27
N GLU A 150 30.97 -0.89 6.25
CA GLU A 150 31.59 -1.44 7.46
C GLU A 150 30.57 -1.85 8.53
N LEU A 151 29.29 -1.59 8.30
CA LEU A 151 28.19 -2.00 9.17
C LEU A 151 27.22 -2.92 8.45
N PHE A 152 26.72 -3.93 9.15
CA PHE A 152 25.73 -4.88 8.68
C PHE A 152 24.50 -4.82 9.58
N ALA A 153 23.30 -4.74 8.99
CA ALA A 153 22.07 -4.82 9.74
C ALA A 153 21.46 -6.22 9.57
N PHE A 154 21.44 -6.99 10.64
CA PHE A 154 20.64 -8.20 10.73
C PHE A 154 19.20 -7.81 10.97
N THR A 155 18.27 -8.31 10.17
CA THR A 155 16.86 -7.93 10.19
C THR A 155 15.96 -9.15 10.30
N ALA A 156 14.83 -9.00 11.01
CA ALA A 156 13.82 -10.04 11.15
C ALA A 156 12.41 -9.44 11.03
N ILE A 157 11.48 -10.21 10.49
CA ILE A 157 10.06 -9.85 10.40
C ILE A 157 9.15 -11.05 10.62
N ASP A 158 8.16 -10.88 11.47
CA ASP A 158 6.98 -11.77 11.49
C ASP A 158 6.09 -11.42 10.31
N ILE A 159 5.85 -12.38 9.43
CA ILE A 159 5.07 -12.13 8.22
C ILE A 159 3.56 -11.92 8.50
N PHE A 160 3.06 -12.30 9.68
CA PHE A 160 1.69 -12.06 10.09
C PHE A 160 1.53 -10.71 10.80
N SER A 161 2.14 -10.54 11.99
CA SER A 161 2.00 -9.34 12.83
C SER A 161 2.73 -8.13 12.28
N LYS A 162 3.71 -8.33 11.39
CA LYS A 162 4.67 -7.32 10.91
C LYS A 162 5.57 -6.77 12.02
N GLU A 163 5.63 -7.42 13.18
CA GLU A 163 6.66 -7.14 14.18
C GLU A 163 8.04 -7.39 13.58
N VAL A 164 8.99 -6.55 13.93
CA VAL A 164 10.35 -6.58 13.36
C VAL A 164 11.41 -6.40 14.43
N ASP A 165 12.62 -6.87 14.16
CA ASP A 165 13.79 -6.50 14.94
C ASP A 165 14.99 -6.24 14.04
N ILE A 166 15.98 -5.48 14.57
CA ILE A 166 17.21 -5.11 13.88
C ILE A 166 18.37 -5.17 14.88
N LEU A 167 19.49 -5.75 14.46
CA LEU A 167 20.78 -5.65 15.12
C LEU A 167 21.83 -5.11 14.15
N LEU A 168 22.53 -4.05 14.53
CA LEU A 168 23.71 -3.58 13.80
C LEU A 168 24.96 -4.28 14.31
N ALA A 169 25.77 -4.75 13.39
CA ALA A 169 27.02 -5.46 13.67
C ALA A 169 28.16 -4.98 12.76
N PRO A 170 29.41 -5.04 13.24
CA PRO A 170 30.58 -4.65 12.45
C PRO A 170 31.04 -5.73 11.45
N ALA A 171 30.48 -6.92 11.52
CA ALA A 171 30.86 -8.02 10.66
C ALA A 171 29.68 -8.96 10.36
N LEU A 172 29.70 -9.59 9.19
CA LEU A 172 28.72 -10.56 8.74
C LEU A 172 29.21 -11.98 9.10
N THR A 173 29.04 -12.34 10.38
CA THR A 173 29.50 -13.65 10.91
C THR A 173 28.35 -14.44 11.54
N SER A 174 28.56 -15.77 11.67
CA SER A 174 27.56 -16.65 12.29
C SER A 174 27.37 -16.38 13.78
N GLU A 175 28.37 -15.80 14.46
CA GLU A 175 28.28 -15.37 15.86
C GLU A 175 27.32 -14.19 16.00
N TYR A 176 27.43 -13.18 15.14
CA TYR A 176 26.46 -12.08 15.10
C TYR A 176 25.07 -12.54 14.66
N GLY A 177 24.97 -13.48 13.74
CA GLY A 177 23.71 -14.15 13.39
C GLY A 177 23.07 -14.84 14.59
N SER A 178 23.86 -15.61 15.35
CA SER A 178 23.45 -16.28 16.60
C SER A 178 23.03 -15.28 17.68
N LYS A 179 23.80 -14.21 17.88
CA LYS A 179 23.45 -13.12 18.80
C LYS A 179 22.13 -12.45 18.42
N PHE A 180 21.93 -12.17 17.14
CA PHE A 180 20.69 -11.60 16.65
C PHE A 180 19.49 -12.53 16.83
N LEU A 181 19.64 -13.81 16.51
CA LEU A 181 18.61 -14.83 16.76
C LEU A 181 18.15 -14.81 18.21
N HIS A 182 19.09 -14.88 19.14
CA HIS A 182 18.79 -14.86 20.57
C HIS A 182 18.12 -13.56 21.02
N GLN A 183 18.63 -12.42 20.57
CA GLN A 183 18.06 -11.09 20.89
C GLN A 183 16.63 -10.95 20.37
N SER A 184 16.42 -11.22 19.07
CA SER A 184 15.13 -11.02 18.42
C SER A 184 14.04 -11.95 18.96
N MET A 185 14.39 -13.21 19.25
CA MET A 185 13.47 -14.16 19.85
C MET A 185 13.01 -13.71 21.24
N ARG A 186 13.91 -13.25 22.10
CA ARG A 186 13.56 -12.77 23.44
C ARG A 186 12.82 -11.44 23.42
N ARG A 187 13.25 -10.51 22.56
CA ARG A 187 12.76 -9.14 22.57
C ARG A 187 11.42 -8.98 21.85
N ARG A 188 11.19 -9.76 20.76
CA ARG A 188 10.06 -9.58 19.86
C ARG A 188 9.20 -10.81 19.65
N PHE A 189 9.82 -11.96 19.41
CA PHE A 189 9.09 -13.13 18.92
C PHE A 189 8.74 -14.15 20.02
N GLY A 190 8.83 -13.75 21.29
CA GLY A 190 8.31 -14.52 22.42
C GLY A 190 9.03 -15.85 22.69
N GLY A 191 10.29 -15.95 22.31
CA GLY A 191 11.18 -17.04 22.66
C GLY A 191 11.18 -18.22 21.70
N HIS A 192 10.08 -18.53 21.02
CA HIS A 192 10.00 -19.65 20.08
C HIS A 192 9.02 -19.38 18.93
N VAL A 193 9.35 -19.89 17.72
CA VAL A 193 8.55 -19.71 16.50
C VAL A 193 8.39 -21.05 15.75
N ASN A 194 7.34 -21.17 14.92
CA ASN A 194 7.10 -22.41 14.20
C ASN A 194 8.08 -22.62 13.04
N LEU A 195 8.29 -21.58 12.25
CA LEU A 195 9.18 -21.62 11.08
C LEU A 195 10.06 -20.37 11.03
N LEU A 196 11.36 -20.59 10.98
CA LEU A 196 12.33 -19.56 10.65
C LEU A 196 12.82 -19.74 9.23
N GLN A 197 12.82 -18.67 8.44
CA GLN A 197 13.29 -18.68 7.06
C GLN A 197 14.43 -17.69 6.86
N THR A 198 15.53 -18.13 6.23
CA THR A 198 16.70 -17.32 5.86
C THR A 198 17.06 -17.54 4.40
N ASP A 199 17.95 -16.73 3.83
CA ASP A 199 18.49 -16.91 2.48
C ASP A 199 19.61 -17.97 2.42
N GLY A 200 20.15 -18.39 3.58
CA GLY A 200 21.23 -19.37 3.70
C GLY A 200 22.62 -18.77 3.52
N GLY A 201 22.77 -17.47 3.70
CA GLY A 201 24.06 -16.79 3.78
C GLY A 201 25.00 -17.40 4.84
N PRO A 202 26.30 -17.08 4.80
CA PRO A 202 27.30 -17.64 5.76
C PRO A 202 26.97 -17.29 7.21
N GLU A 203 26.38 -16.15 7.49
CA GLU A 203 25.93 -15.67 8.79
C GLU A 203 24.81 -16.52 9.41
N PHE A 204 24.07 -17.26 8.59
CA PHE A 204 23.00 -18.18 9.02
C PHE A 204 23.44 -19.64 9.05
N LYS A 205 24.75 -19.89 9.09
CA LYS A 205 25.38 -21.25 9.19
C LYS A 205 26.01 -21.43 10.55
N ALA A 206 26.83 -22.49 10.69
CA ALA A 206 27.65 -22.80 11.86
C ALA A 206 26.92 -22.50 13.19
N GLU A 207 27.40 -21.52 13.97
CA GLU A 207 26.88 -21.20 15.30
C GLU A 207 25.37 -20.84 15.27
N PHE A 208 24.91 -20.06 14.28
CA PHE A 208 23.51 -19.78 14.13
C PHE A 208 22.67 -21.06 14.05
N LYS A 209 23.05 -22.01 13.19
CA LYS A 209 22.35 -23.30 13.08
C LYS A 209 22.33 -24.12 14.35
N SER A 210 23.41 -24.10 15.13
CA SER A 210 23.47 -24.83 16.39
C SER A 210 22.44 -24.34 17.42
N LYS A 211 22.03 -23.09 17.35
CA LYS A 211 21.06 -22.46 18.25
C LYS A 211 19.60 -22.57 17.78
N LEU A 212 19.36 -22.86 16.50
CA LEU A 212 18.01 -22.95 15.92
C LEU A 212 17.04 -23.85 16.73
N PRO A 213 17.42 -25.07 17.19
CA PRO A 213 16.50 -25.92 17.93
C PRO A 213 15.92 -25.29 19.21
N LEU A 214 16.62 -24.31 19.77
CA LEU A 214 16.16 -23.59 20.97
C LEU A 214 15.05 -22.60 20.66
N PHE A 215 14.94 -22.12 19.41
CA PHE A 215 14.12 -20.97 19.04
C PHE A 215 13.10 -21.24 17.93
N CYS A 216 13.21 -22.34 17.19
CA CYS A 216 12.23 -22.65 16.15
C CYS A 216 12.02 -24.15 15.98
N SER A 217 10.78 -24.54 15.65
CA SER A 217 10.44 -25.93 15.33
C SER A 217 11.01 -26.37 13.99
N ARG A 218 11.11 -25.47 13.03
CA ARG A 218 11.61 -25.75 11.68
C ARG A 218 12.42 -24.57 11.15
N HIS A 219 13.48 -24.88 10.41
CA HIS A 219 14.26 -23.91 9.65
C HIS A 219 14.15 -24.22 8.16
N ARG A 220 13.96 -23.18 7.35
CA ARG A 220 13.94 -23.27 5.89
C ARG A 220 14.90 -22.26 5.29
N VAL A 221 15.72 -22.74 4.36
CA VAL A 221 16.52 -21.87 3.51
C VAL A 221 15.73 -21.56 2.25
N ALA A 222 15.58 -20.28 1.90
CA ALA A 222 14.92 -19.84 0.68
C ALA A 222 15.67 -20.37 -0.54
N ARG A 223 14.93 -20.77 -1.56
CA ARG A 223 15.54 -21.31 -2.80
C ARG A 223 16.13 -20.16 -3.62
N PRO A 224 17.35 -20.34 -4.16
CA PRO A 224 17.95 -19.36 -5.06
C PRO A 224 16.99 -18.99 -6.20
N TYR A 225 17.00 -17.72 -6.60
CA TYR A 225 16.20 -17.17 -7.73
C TYR A 225 14.67 -17.27 -7.60
N ARG A 226 14.12 -17.69 -6.45
CA ARG A 226 12.67 -17.67 -6.19
C ARG A 226 12.26 -16.34 -5.51
N LYS A 227 12.08 -15.32 -6.30
CA LYS A 227 11.89 -13.90 -5.92
C LYS A 227 10.79 -13.58 -4.89
N ASN A 228 9.94 -14.52 -4.51
CA ASN A 228 8.84 -14.22 -3.59
C ASN A 228 8.96 -14.92 -2.24
N GLU A 229 9.89 -15.87 -2.11
CA GLU A 229 9.99 -16.65 -0.87
C GLU A 229 10.35 -15.76 0.33
N GLN A 230 11.09 -14.66 0.11
CA GLN A 230 11.48 -13.69 1.13
C GLN A 230 10.91 -12.28 0.92
N SER A 231 9.79 -12.17 0.22
CA SER A 231 9.21 -10.88 -0.17
C SER A 231 8.88 -9.95 1.01
N TYR A 232 8.57 -10.48 2.18
CA TYR A 232 8.29 -9.67 3.37
C TYR A 232 9.54 -9.04 3.94
N ILE A 233 10.62 -9.82 4.14
CA ILE A 233 11.88 -9.28 4.66
C ILE A 233 12.53 -8.34 3.65
N GLU A 234 12.49 -8.65 2.34
CA GLU A 234 12.97 -7.73 1.30
C GLU A 234 12.21 -6.38 1.32
N SER A 235 10.89 -6.43 1.55
CA SER A 235 10.07 -5.23 1.68
C SER A 235 10.42 -4.44 2.94
N PHE A 236 10.72 -5.14 4.03
CA PHE A 236 11.18 -4.52 5.26
C PHE A 236 12.56 -3.90 5.09
N ASN A 237 13.51 -4.59 4.50
CA ASN A 237 14.86 -4.08 4.21
C ASN A 237 14.80 -2.79 3.37
N ARG A 238 13.92 -2.72 2.38
CA ARG A 238 13.66 -1.46 1.65
C ARG A 238 13.08 -0.36 2.54
N THR A 239 12.28 -0.71 3.53
CA THR A 239 11.74 0.26 4.50
C THR A 239 12.84 0.78 5.42
N VAL A 240 13.75 -0.07 5.90
CA VAL A 240 14.92 0.32 6.69
C VAL A 240 15.80 1.31 5.91
N ARG A 241 16.10 0.99 4.64
CA ARG A 241 16.85 1.92 3.78
C ARG A 241 16.11 3.23 3.54
N LYS A 242 14.80 3.21 3.37
CA LYS A 242 14.02 4.40 3.04
C LYS A 242 13.73 5.29 4.24
N GLU A 243 13.46 4.70 5.40
CA GLU A 243 12.87 5.38 6.55
C GLU A 243 13.81 5.43 7.78
N CYS A 244 14.99 4.78 7.72
CA CYS A 244 15.95 4.72 8.83
C CYS A 244 17.37 5.11 8.36
N LEU A 245 18.12 4.16 7.81
CA LEU A 245 19.55 4.31 7.56
C LEU A 245 19.92 4.87 6.17
N GLY A 246 18.98 5.03 5.27
CA GLY A 246 19.28 5.51 3.92
C GLY A 246 19.93 4.44 3.01
N TRP A 247 20.57 4.92 1.94
CA TRP A 247 21.22 4.08 0.93
C TRP A 247 22.74 4.23 0.94
N GLN A 248 23.26 5.00 1.88
CA GLN A 248 24.68 5.29 2.05
C GLN A 248 25.40 4.16 2.77
N ASN A 249 26.72 4.12 2.66
CA ASN A 249 27.59 3.28 3.45
C ASN A 249 28.01 4.01 4.73
N TYR A 250 28.15 3.26 5.80
CA TYR A 250 28.60 3.73 7.11
C TYR A 250 29.95 3.16 7.47
N ARG A 251 30.69 3.88 8.29
CA ARG A 251 31.93 3.41 8.89
C ARG A 251 31.67 2.89 10.31
N LEU A 252 32.58 2.07 10.81
CA LEU A 252 32.44 1.51 12.17
C LEU A 252 32.28 2.55 13.27
N LYS A 253 32.90 3.72 13.13
CA LYS A 253 32.74 4.85 14.05
C LYS A 253 31.29 5.40 14.14
N ASP A 254 30.50 5.18 13.12
CA ASP A 254 29.11 5.68 13.03
C ASP A 254 28.12 4.75 13.74
N LEU A 255 28.59 3.57 14.24
CA LEU A 255 27.76 2.56 14.87
C LEU A 255 26.87 3.08 16.01
N PRO A 256 27.35 3.91 16.96
CA PRO A 256 26.50 4.42 18.05
C PRO A 256 25.35 5.30 17.54
N GLU A 257 25.60 6.12 16.54
CA GLU A 257 24.58 6.97 15.92
C GLU A 257 23.55 6.15 15.17
N CYS A 258 24.04 5.18 14.37
CA CYS A 258 23.16 4.26 13.63
C CYS A 258 22.30 3.42 14.58
N GLN A 259 22.83 2.98 15.73
CA GLN A 259 22.05 2.27 16.75
C GLN A 259 20.91 3.14 17.29
N ARG A 260 21.18 4.39 17.62
CA ARG A 260 20.14 5.33 18.06
C ARG A 260 19.06 5.54 16.98
N MET A 261 19.45 5.70 15.73
CA MET A 261 18.51 5.81 14.60
C MET A 261 17.62 4.57 14.48
N VAL A 262 18.21 3.37 14.63
CA VAL A 262 17.47 2.11 14.58
C VAL A 262 16.47 1.98 15.73
N GLU A 263 16.82 2.40 16.95
CA GLU A 263 15.92 2.37 18.11
C GLU A 263 14.70 3.27 17.89
N LEU A 264 14.92 4.52 17.50
CA LEU A 264 13.85 5.46 17.15
C LEU A 264 12.97 4.95 16.00
N PHE A 265 13.60 4.36 14.99
CA PHE A 265 12.87 3.75 13.89
C PHE A 265 12.01 2.58 14.34
N LEU A 266 12.53 1.67 15.17
CA LEU A 266 11.78 0.53 15.68
C LEU A 266 10.60 0.97 16.55
N GLU A 267 10.77 2.00 17.39
CA GLU A 267 9.69 2.58 18.16
C GLU A 267 8.59 3.13 17.23
N ARG A 268 8.96 4.01 16.31
CA ARG A 268 8.02 4.54 15.32
C ARG A 268 7.34 3.43 14.50
N TYR A 269 8.09 2.43 14.06
CA TYR A 269 7.60 1.33 13.23
C TYR A 269 6.51 0.54 13.95
N HIS A 270 6.69 0.21 15.24
CA HIS A 270 5.76 -0.61 16.00
C HIS A 270 4.55 0.17 16.53
N TYR A 271 4.72 1.43 16.90
CA TYR A 271 3.68 2.19 17.60
C TYR A 271 2.93 3.20 16.73
N HIS A 272 3.58 3.75 15.70
CA HIS A 272 3.04 4.90 14.97
C HIS A 272 2.86 4.67 13.47
N ARG A 273 3.65 3.79 12.88
CA ARG A 273 3.64 3.57 11.44
C ARG A 273 2.47 2.71 10.99
N PRO A 274 1.49 3.24 10.19
CA PRO A 274 0.40 2.43 9.68
C PRO A 274 0.89 1.46 8.59
N HIS A 275 0.41 0.21 8.66
CA HIS A 275 0.74 -0.84 7.70
C HIS A 275 -0.45 -1.20 6.82
N MET A 276 -0.32 -1.09 5.50
CA MET A 276 -1.37 -1.46 4.55
C MET A 276 -1.80 -2.93 4.71
N GLY A 277 -0.84 -3.83 4.92
CA GLY A 277 -1.11 -5.26 5.15
C GLY A 277 -1.78 -5.58 6.49
N LEU A 278 -1.91 -4.60 7.39
CA LEU A 278 -2.62 -4.70 8.66
C LEU A 278 -3.85 -3.77 8.69
N ILE A 279 -4.39 -3.40 7.53
CA ILE A 279 -5.54 -2.50 7.39
C ILE A 279 -5.27 -1.17 8.15
N MET A 280 -4.11 -0.58 7.90
CA MET A 280 -3.61 0.66 8.53
C MET A 280 -3.39 0.59 10.05
N LYS A 281 -3.43 -0.59 10.66
CA LYS A 281 -3.00 -0.78 12.06
C LYS A 281 -1.49 -0.80 12.17
N THR A 282 -0.99 -0.54 13.37
CA THR A 282 0.42 -0.75 13.72
C THR A 282 0.66 -2.21 14.13
N PRO A 283 1.89 -2.72 14.08
CA PRO A 283 2.20 -4.08 14.54
C PRO A 283 1.78 -4.34 15.99
N LEU A 284 1.96 -3.39 16.90
CA LEU A 284 1.57 -3.54 18.30
C LEU A 284 0.06 -3.70 18.45
N ARG A 285 -0.76 -2.84 17.85
CA ARG A 285 -2.22 -2.94 17.89
C ARG A 285 -2.72 -4.28 17.34
N LYS A 286 -2.06 -4.79 16.30
CA LYS A 286 -2.40 -6.11 15.76
C LYS A 286 -2.05 -7.23 16.74
N GLY A 287 -0.92 -7.13 17.43
CA GLY A 287 -0.51 -8.09 18.45
C GLY A 287 -1.46 -8.14 19.65
N GLU A 288 -1.94 -6.99 20.11
CA GLU A 288 -2.91 -6.87 21.21
C GLU A 288 -4.25 -7.54 20.85
N GLU A 289 -4.77 -7.29 19.65
CA GLU A 289 -6.02 -7.93 19.17
C GLU A 289 -5.91 -9.46 19.13
N CYS A 290 -4.76 -9.99 18.73
CA CYS A 290 -4.55 -11.44 18.69
C CYS A 290 -4.48 -12.04 20.09
N ARG A 291 -3.94 -11.35 21.10
CA ARG A 291 -3.91 -11.82 22.49
C ARG A 291 -5.32 -11.90 23.08
N ILE A 292 -6.13 -10.87 22.88
CA ILE A 292 -7.51 -10.83 23.36
C ILE A 292 -8.37 -11.94 22.71
N SER A 293 -8.10 -12.27 21.43
CA SER A 293 -8.83 -13.32 20.72
C SER A 293 -8.46 -14.74 21.15
N THR A 294 -7.32 -14.93 21.82
CA THR A 294 -6.86 -16.25 22.33
C THR A 294 -7.24 -16.48 23.78
N GLU A 295 -7.70 -15.44 24.50
CA GLU A 295 -8.15 -15.53 25.90
C GLU A 295 -9.67 -15.69 26.04
N ASN A 296 -10.40 -15.64 24.94
CA ASN A 296 -11.86 -15.91 24.84
C ASN A 296 -12.11 -17.24 24.11
#